data_fa7dd65bef46810038f864c1d1182466
#
_entry.id   fa7dd65bef46810038f864c1d1182466
#
_cell.length_a   1.000
_cell.length_b   1.000
_cell.length_c   1.000
_cell.angle_alpha   90.00
_cell.angle_beta   90.00
_cell.angle_gamma   90.00
#
_symmetry.space_group_name_H-M   'P 1'
#
loop_
_entity.id
_entity.type
_entity.pdbx_description
1 polymer ?
#
loop_
_entity_poly.entity_id
_entity_poly.type
_entity_poly.pdbx_seq_one_letter_code
_entity_poly.pdbx_strand_id
1 'polypeptide(L)'
;MTSQDDFANDSFNNDSPNNKPLTDKTFDISTIDITAATDTAKLPQPTQPPLRQATYKAHATDFVVNEILPLDFTGEGEHLWLHIEKLGMNTVYLAKLLSEWAEIPLRDVGYSGLKDRHALTTQWFSLRLPKKQLPESEFAPVDIGVNESLTILAQQWHNKKLNRGTHRANQFIITLRDIQFADLEA
;
A
#
# COMPACT_ATOMS: atom_id res chain seq x y z
N MET A 1 36.28 -35.21 -42.85
CA MET A 1 34.96 -35.08 -43.52
C MET A 1 34.09 -34.35 -42.52
N THR A 2 34.21 -33.07 -42.37
CA THR A 2 33.62 -31.90 -43.07
C THR A 2 32.11 -32.03 -43.30
N SER A 3 31.34 -31.36 -42.49
CA SER A 3 30.29 -30.46 -43.00
C SER A 3 29.94 -29.41 -41.95
N GLN A 4 30.25 -28.19 -42.31
CA GLN A 4 29.70 -26.93 -41.76
C GLN A 4 28.24 -26.84 -42.21
N ASP A 5 27.36 -26.47 -41.32
CA ASP A 5 26.06 -25.93 -41.68
C ASP A 5 25.97 -24.48 -41.16
N ASP A 6 25.96 -23.61 -42.15
CA ASP A 6 25.68 -22.15 -42.04
C ASP A 6 24.24 -21.96 -41.59
N PHE A 7 24.03 -21.26 -40.48
CA PHE A 7 22.74 -20.65 -40.18
C PHE A 7 22.82 -19.17 -40.44
N ALA A 8 22.07 -18.77 -41.45
CA ALA A 8 21.85 -17.43 -41.91
C ALA A 8 21.22 -16.54 -40.80
N ASN A 9 21.79 -15.37 -40.74
CA ASN A 9 21.39 -14.27 -39.88
C ASN A 9 20.20 -13.55 -40.53
N ASP A 10 18.98 -13.83 -40.11
CA ASP A 10 17.80 -13.08 -40.52
C ASP A 10 17.64 -11.85 -39.60
N SER A 11 18.06 -10.72 -40.14
CA SER A 11 17.83 -9.39 -39.59
C SER A 11 16.37 -8.99 -39.77
N PHE A 12 15.55 -9.11 -38.73
CA PHE A 12 14.24 -8.49 -38.70
C PHE A 12 14.37 -6.97 -38.48
N ASN A 13 14.21 -6.22 -39.58
CA ASN A 13 13.90 -4.80 -39.54
C ASN A 13 12.53 -4.61 -38.91
N ASN A 14 12.51 -4.04 -37.72
CA ASN A 14 11.29 -3.62 -37.04
C ASN A 14 11.19 -2.08 -37.11
N ASP A 15 10.82 -1.56 -38.26
CA ASP A 15 10.41 -0.17 -38.44
C ASP A 15 8.99 -0.01 -37.88
N SER A 16 8.93 0.35 -36.59
CA SER A 16 7.69 0.83 -35.97
C SER A 16 7.78 2.35 -35.78
N PRO A 17 6.95 3.15 -36.46
CA PRO A 17 6.97 4.60 -36.32
C PRO A 17 6.27 5.02 -35.01
N ASN A 18 6.90 5.91 -34.27
CA ASN A 18 6.43 6.63 -33.06
C ASN A 18 6.90 6.11 -31.70
N ASN A 19 8.22 6.05 -31.52
CA ASN A 19 8.77 6.12 -30.17
C ASN A 19 9.43 7.50 -29.96
N LYS A 20 8.57 8.53 -29.77
CA LYS A 20 9.01 9.82 -29.29
C LYS A 20 9.35 9.66 -27.80
N PRO A 21 10.59 9.91 -27.33
CA PRO A 21 10.88 9.82 -25.92
C PRO A 21 9.99 10.83 -25.18
N LEU A 22 9.21 10.33 -24.22
CA LEU A 22 8.59 11.17 -23.20
C LEU A 22 9.74 11.93 -22.53
N THR A 23 9.85 13.22 -22.81
CA THR A 23 10.77 14.10 -22.11
C THR A 23 10.44 13.99 -20.63
N ASP A 24 11.38 13.45 -19.88
CA ASP A 24 11.40 13.36 -18.44
C ASP A 24 11.25 14.79 -17.86
N LYS A 25 10.00 15.19 -17.61
CA LYS A 25 9.71 16.34 -16.77
C LYS A 25 9.85 15.83 -15.36
N THR A 26 11.07 15.79 -14.84
CA THR A 26 11.32 15.71 -13.41
C THR A 26 10.50 16.80 -12.74
N PHE A 27 9.43 16.37 -12.09
CA PHE A 27 8.60 17.25 -11.29
C PHE A 27 9.40 17.54 -10.02
N ASP A 28 9.98 18.72 -9.92
CA ASP A 28 10.72 19.16 -8.75
C ASP A 28 9.72 19.47 -7.62
N ILE A 29 9.58 18.51 -6.71
CA ILE A 29 8.72 18.64 -5.52
C ILE A 29 9.34 19.54 -4.44
N SER A 30 10.58 19.98 -4.58
CA SER A 30 11.24 20.86 -3.61
C SER A 30 10.65 22.26 -3.54
N THR A 31 9.88 22.68 -4.54
CA THR A 31 9.23 23.99 -4.62
C THR A 31 7.75 23.99 -4.26
N ILE A 32 7.18 22.84 -3.89
CA ILE A 32 5.80 22.80 -3.43
C ILE A 32 5.77 23.31 -1.99
N ASP A 33 5.33 24.55 -1.81
CA ASP A 33 5.01 25.08 -0.49
C ASP A 33 3.75 24.40 0.05
N ILE A 34 3.96 23.30 0.78
CA ILE A 34 2.87 22.57 1.48
C ILE A 34 2.30 23.34 2.67
N THR A 35 2.86 24.48 3.03
CA THR A 35 2.30 25.38 4.06
C THR A 35 1.30 26.37 3.47
N ALA A 36 1.29 26.59 2.17
CA ALA A 36 0.20 27.26 1.50
C ALA A 36 -1.02 26.36 1.59
N ALA A 37 -1.71 26.46 2.73
CA ALA A 37 -2.92 25.73 3.04
C ALA A 37 -3.76 25.65 1.77
N THR A 38 -3.80 24.50 1.20
CA THR A 38 -4.80 23.91 0.34
C THR A 38 -5.94 24.89 -0.03
N ASP A 39 -5.59 25.95 -0.74
CA ASP A 39 -6.59 26.68 -1.47
C ASP A 39 -7.00 25.79 -2.65
N THR A 40 -7.92 24.87 -2.36
CA THR A 40 -8.44 23.92 -3.36
C THR A 40 -9.05 24.63 -4.55
N ALA A 41 -9.37 25.93 -4.44
CA ALA A 41 -9.82 26.76 -5.55
C ALA A 41 -8.71 26.99 -6.62
N LYS A 42 -7.44 26.82 -6.26
CA LYS A 42 -6.31 26.93 -7.21
C LYS A 42 -5.99 25.63 -7.94
N LEU A 43 -6.57 24.51 -7.53
CA LEU A 43 -6.42 23.26 -8.27
C LEU A 43 -7.17 23.36 -9.61
N PRO A 44 -6.68 22.70 -10.67
CA PRO A 44 -7.41 22.60 -11.93
C PRO A 44 -8.81 22.04 -11.64
N GLN A 45 -9.83 22.82 -11.93
CA GLN A 45 -11.22 22.43 -11.75
C GLN A 45 -11.71 21.79 -13.06
N PRO A 46 -12.53 20.71 -13.00
CA PRO A 46 -13.21 20.22 -14.18
C PRO A 46 -14.15 21.30 -14.71
N THR A 47 -14.24 21.43 -16.01
CA THR A 47 -15.11 22.42 -16.68
C THR A 47 -16.58 22.26 -16.31
N GLN A 48 -16.99 21.06 -15.96
CA GLN A 48 -18.31 20.74 -15.41
C GLN A 48 -18.13 19.67 -14.33
N PRO A 49 -18.12 20.02 -13.04
CA PRO A 49 -18.04 19.05 -12.00
C PRO A 49 -19.31 18.17 -12.00
N PRO A 50 -19.21 16.85 -12.18
CA PRO A 50 -20.37 15.97 -12.19
C PRO A 50 -21.05 15.89 -10.83
N LEU A 51 -20.34 16.26 -9.77
CA LEU A 51 -20.82 16.26 -8.39
C LEU A 51 -20.77 17.67 -7.82
N ARG A 52 -21.87 18.11 -7.25
CA ARG A 52 -21.96 19.39 -6.52
C ARG A 52 -21.50 19.25 -5.08
N GLN A 53 -21.88 18.13 -4.45
CA GLN A 53 -21.58 17.83 -3.06
C GLN A 53 -21.60 16.33 -2.82
N ALA A 54 -20.76 15.86 -1.90
CA ALA A 54 -20.80 14.50 -1.37
C ALA A 54 -20.21 14.48 0.04
N THR A 55 -20.65 13.54 0.87
CA THR A 55 -20.05 13.26 2.17
C THR A 55 -18.94 12.26 2.01
N TYR A 56 -17.75 12.60 2.47
CA TYR A 56 -16.53 11.81 2.43
C TYR A 56 -16.16 11.30 3.83
N LYS A 57 -15.79 10.02 3.96
CA LYS A 57 -15.41 9.39 5.25
C LYS A 57 -16.49 9.52 6.33
N ALA A 58 -17.75 9.34 6.01
CA ALA A 58 -18.83 9.30 7.01
C ALA A 58 -18.60 8.16 8.01
N HIS A 59 -18.09 7.03 7.50
CA HIS A 59 -17.65 5.89 8.30
C HIS A 59 -16.22 5.52 7.92
N ALA A 60 -15.48 4.88 8.84
CA ALA A 60 -14.11 4.44 8.56
C ALA A 60 -14.07 3.42 7.40
N THR A 61 -15.11 2.62 7.24
CA THR A 61 -15.28 1.66 6.12
C THR A 61 -15.56 2.32 4.77
N ASP A 62 -15.86 3.61 4.73
CA ASP A 62 -16.02 4.36 3.48
C ASP A 62 -14.68 4.73 2.84
N PHE A 63 -13.59 4.51 3.56
CA PHE A 63 -12.24 4.76 3.09
C PHE A 63 -11.38 3.51 3.29
N VAL A 64 -11.30 2.70 2.22
CA VAL A 64 -10.51 1.46 2.24
C VAL A 64 -9.17 1.70 1.58
N VAL A 65 -8.09 1.22 2.20
CA VAL A 65 -6.73 1.31 1.66
C VAL A 65 -6.06 -0.05 1.72
N ASN A 66 -5.76 -0.64 0.57
CA ASN A 66 -5.05 -1.90 0.47
C ASN A 66 -3.61 -1.68 0.03
N GLU A 67 -2.65 -2.11 0.84
CA GLU A 67 -1.23 -2.07 0.50
C GLU A 67 -0.92 -3.10 -0.58
N ILE A 68 -0.22 -2.68 -1.64
CA ILE A 68 0.22 -3.56 -2.72
C ILE A 68 1.73 -3.74 -2.60
N LEU A 69 2.15 -4.97 -2.32
CA LEU A 69 3.56 -5.37 -2.28
C LEU A 69 3.93 -6.15 -3.53
N PRO A 70 5.00 -5.77 -4.23
CA PRO A 70 5.54 -6.54 -5.35
C PRO A 70 6.57 -7.55 -4.80
N LEU A 71 6.15 -8.56 -4.06
CA LEU A 71 7.07 -9.47 -3.39
C LEU A 71 6.61 -10.91 -3.48
N ASP A 72 7.53 -11.77 -3.89
CA ASP A 72 7.40 -13.21 -3.77
C ASP A 72 8.05 -13.66 -2.45
N PHE A 73 7.27 -14.36 -1.63
CA PHE A 73 7.74 -14.86 -0.34
C PHE A 73 8.65 -16.09 -0.55
N THR A 74 9.74 -16.16 0.23
CA THR A 74 10.66 -17.29 0.13
C THR A 74 10.13 -18.55 0.80
N GLY A 75 9.11 -18.45 1.63
CA GLY A 75 8.58 -19.56 2.44
C GLY A 75 9.49 -19.97 3.61
N GLU A 76 10.65 -19.35 3.74
CA GLU A 76 11.65 -19.63 4.76
C GLU A 76 12.34 -18.35 5.25
N GLY A 77 13.08 -18.42 6.34
CA GLY A 77 13.81 -17.29 6.91
C GLY A 77 13.44 -17.05 8.37
N GLU A 78 13.91 -15.95 8.93
CA GLU A 78 13.68 -15.58 10.33
C GLU A 78 12.60 -14.49 10.51
N HIS A 79 11.98 -14.05 9.43
CA HIS A 79 10.94 -13.04 9.46
C HIS A 79 9.57 -13.66 9.18
N LEU A 80 8.68 -13.62 10.18
CA LEU A 80 7.26 -13.90 9.99
C LEU A 80 6.58 -12.66 9.45
N TRP A 81 6.00 -12.76 8.27
CA TRP A 81 5.22 -11.69 7.67
C TRP A 81 3.73 -11.96 7.87
N LEU A 82 3.03 -10.94 8.36
CA LEU A 82 1.60 -10.97 8.63
C LEU A 82 0.90 -9.94 7.75
N HIS A 83 -0.06 -10.37 6.95
CA HIS A 83 -0.99 -9.49 6.26
C HIS A 83 -2.16 -9.21 7.17
N ILE A 84 -2.35 -7.97 7.55
CA ILE A 84 -3.32 -7.58 8.58
C ILE A 84 -4.28 -6.56 8.04
N GLU A 85 -5.58 -6.83 8.21
CA GLU A 85 -6.65 -5.87 8.10
C GLU A 85 -6.88 -5.22 9.46
N LYS A 86 -7.02 -3.91 9.47
CA LYS A 86 -7.33 -3.13 10.67
C LYS A 86 -8.34 -2.03 10.39
N LEU A 87 -9.23 -1.81 11.32
CA LEU A 87 -10.19 -0.70 11.35
C LEU A 87 -9.94 0.15 12.59
N GLY A 88 -9.94 1.47 12.44
CA GLY A 88 -9.88 2.40 13.57
C GLY A 88 -8.52 2.48 14.27
N MET A 89 -7.53 1.72 13.87
CA MET A 89 -6.27 1.52 14.59
C MET A 89 -5.07 2.19 13.91
N ASN A 90 -4.17 2.73 14.73
CA ASN A 90 -2.91 3.33 14.29
C ASN A 90 -1.86 2.23 13.96
N THR A 91 -1.11 2.40 12.86
CA THR A 91 -0.07 1.43 12.44
C THR A 91 1.03 1.24 13.50
N VAL A 92 1.48 2.32 14.15
CA VAL A 92 2.54 2.24 15.18
C VAL A 92 2.03 1.51 16.42
N TYR A 93 0.79 1.76 16.80
CA TYR A 93 0.15 1.04 17.92
C TYR A 93 0.05 -0.44 17.64
N LEU A 94 -0.41 -0.82 16.44
CA LEU A 94 -0.45 -2.23 16.03
C LEU A 94 0.94 -2.87 16.03
N ALA A 95 1.97 -2.16 15.55
CA ALA A 95 3.34 -2.66 15.61
C ALA A 95 3.82 -2.93 17.05
N LYS A 96 3.37 -2.10 18.01
CA LYS A 96 3.65 -2.32 19.44
C LYS A 96 2.95 -3.57 19.95
N LEU A 97 1.66 -3.76 19.65
CA LEU A 97 0.91 -4.97 20.04
C LEU A 97 1.56 -6.25 19.47
N LEU A 98 2.02 -6.21 18.22
CA LEU A 98 2.73 -7.33 17.59
C LEU A 98 4.08 -7.60 18.25
N SER A 99 4.80 -6.56 18.66
CA SER A 99 6.07 -6.67 19.39
C SER A 99 5.88 -7.32 20.76
N GLU A 100 4.84 -6.94 21.47
CA GLU A 100 4.48 -7.49 22.78
C GLU A 100 4.04 -8.96 22.67
N TRP A 101 3.16 -9.26 21.71
CA TRP A 101 2.70 -10.63 21.44
C TRP A 101 3.83 -11.59 21.09
N ALA A 102 4.75 -11.13 20.23
CA ALA A 102 5.87 -11.93 19.77
C ALA A 102 7.09 -11.91 20.73
N GLU A 103 6.99 -11.19 21.85
CA GLU A 103 8.06 -11.01 22.83
C GLU A 103 9.40 -10.54 22.18
N ILE A 104 9.30 -9.64 21.19
CA ILE A 104 10.45 -9.10 20.48
C ILE A 104 10.54 -7.57 20.65
N PRO A 105 11.73 -6.99 20.53
CA PRO A 105 11.86 -5.53 20.53
C PRO A 105 11.07 -4.89 19.38
N LEU A 106 10.47 -3.73 19.62
CA LEU A 106 9.71 -2.99 18.58
C LEU A 106 10.54 -2.72 17.32
N ARG A 107 11.86 -2.54 17.48
CA ARG A 107 12.78 -2.38 16.33
C ARG A 107 12.82 -3.61 15.41
N ASP A 108 12.41 -4.78 15.86
CA ASP A 108 12.39 -6.02 15.09
C ASP A 108 11.04 -6.23 14.38
N VAL A 109 10.06 -5.35 14.63
CA VAL A 109 8.85 -5.24 13.82
C VAL A 109 9.09 -4.30 12.65
N GLY A 110 8.77 -4.75 11.43
CA GLY A 110 8.88 -3.96 10.21
C GLY A 110 7.50 -3.70 9.59
N TYR A 111 7.35 -2.57 8.94
CA TYR A 111 6.19 -2.22 8.11
C TYR A 111 6.60 -1.18 7.06
N SER A 112 5.92 -1.18 5.91
CA SER A 112 6.34 -0.39 4.77
C SER A 112 5.94 1.09 4.86
N GLY A 113 4.77 1.37 5.41
CA GLY A 113 4.26 2.72 5.54
C GLY A 113 3.24 2.85 6.66
N LEU A 114 2.83 4.09 6.94
CA LEU A 114 1.72 4.36 7.86
C LEU A 114 0.41 4.30 7.10
N LYS A 115 -0.61 3.71 7.72
CA LYS A 115 -1.99 3.71 7.22
C LYS A 115 -2.88 4.54 8.13
N ASP A 116 -3.86 5.18 7.54
CA ASP A 116 -4.82 6.03 8.25
C ASP A 116 -5.51 5.24 9.38
N ARG A 117 -5.73 5.91 10.51
CA ARG A 117 -6.50 5.36 11.62
C ARG A 117 -7.99 5.31 11.28
N HIS A 118 -8.53 6.38 10.70
CA HIS A 118 -9.95 6.49 10.33
C HIS A 118 -10.20 5.89 8.95
N ALA A 119 -9.88 4.59 8.81
CA ALA A 119 -9.98 3.83 7.57
C ALA A 119 -10.00 2.33 7.86
N LEU A 120 -10.57 1.56 6.94
CA LEU A 120 -10.34 0.12 6.86
C LEU A 120 -9.10 -0.11 6.00
N THR A 121 -8.05 -0.69 6.56
CA THR A 121 -6.78 -0.80 5.84
C THR A 121 -6.17 -2.17 5.94
N THR A 122 -5.58 -2.65 4.82
CA THR A 122 -4.74 -3.84 4.84
C THR A 122 -3.28 -3.46 4.61
N GLN A 123 -2.38 -4.05 5.38
CA GLN A 123 -0.94 -3.87 5.22
C GLN A 123 -0.16 -5.07 5.76
N TRP A 124 1.10 -5.15 5.34
CA TRP A 124 2.01 -6.17 5.84
C TRP A 124 2.86 -5.66 7.00
N PHE A 125 3.12 -6.57 7.93
CA PHE A 125 4.09 -6.43 9.01
C PHE A 125 5.07 -7.59 8.95
N SER A 126 6.33 -7.37 9.33
CA SER A 126 7.31 -8.44 9.51
C SER A 126 7.82 -8.46 10.93
N LEU A 127 7.89 -9.63 11.54
CA LEU A 127 8.39 -9.86 12.88
C LEU A 127 9.65 -10.72 12.77
N ARG A 128 10.75 -10.26 13.36
CA ARG A 128 11.99 -11.06 13.37
C ARG A 128 11.94 -12.08 14.48
N LEU A 129 11.85 -13.36 14.12
CA LEU A 129 11.79 -14.51 15.01
C LEU A 129 12.99 -15.43 14.76
N PRO A 130 14.16 -15.20 15.39
CA PRO A 130 15.40 -15.94 15.06
C PRO A 130 15.28 -17.45 15.28
N LYS A 131 14.44 -17.89 16.22
CA LYS A 131 14.19 -19.32 16.49
C LYS A 131 13.21 -19.95 15.51
N LYS A 132 12.62 -19.17 14.59
CA LYS A 132 11.58 -19.60 13.65
C LYS A 132 10.38 -20.29 14.33
N GLN A 133 10.06 -19.87 15.53
CA GLN A 133 8.93 -20.38 16.30
C GLN A 133 7.87 -19.30 16.39
N LEU A 134 6.64 -19.68 16.11
CA LEU A 134 5.49 -18.80 16.33
C LEU A 134 5.29 -18.62 17.84
N PRO A 135 4.76 -17.45 18.27
CA PRO A 135 4.29 -17.29 19.64
C PRO A 135 3.31 -18.40 20.00
N GLU A 136 3.35 -18.85 21.25
CA GLU A 136 2.49 -19.96 21.71
C GLU A 136 1.00 -19.59 21.75
N SER A 137 0.70 -18.31 22.00
CA SER A 137 -0.66 -17.79 22.02
C SER A 137 -1.07 -17.25 20.65
N GLU A 138 -2.34 -17.38 20.31
CA GLU A 138 -2.90 -16.66 19.17
C GLU A 138 -2.80 -15.14 19.36
N PHE A 139 -2.66 -14.41 18.27
CA PHE A 139 -2.69 -12.95 18.30
C PHE A 139 -4.13 -12.48 18.52
N ALA A 140 -4.49 -12.28 19.76
CA ALA A 140 -5.79 -11.75 20.18
C ALA A 140 -5.54 -10.54 21.09
N PRO A 141 -5.34 -9.34 20.55
CA PRO A 141 -5.11 -8.16 21.38
C PRO A 141 -6.32 -7.89 22.26
N VAL A 142 -6.07 -7.81 23.56
CA VAL A 142 -7.03 -7.37 24.56
C VAL A 142 -7.10 -5.85 24.48
N ASP A 143 -8.26 -5.24 24.67
CA ASP A 143 -8.45 -3.78 24.68
C ASP A 143 -8.33 -3.06 23.31
N ILE A 144 -8.82 -3.67 22.26
CA ILE A 144 -9.17 -2.88 21.06
C ILE A 144 -10.48 -2.12 21.34
N GLY A 145 -10.52 -0.85 20.92
CA GLY A 145 -11.68 0.03 21.13
C GLY A 145 -12.96 -0.52 20.48
N VAL A 146 -14.12 -0.06 20.95
CA VAL A 146 -15.44 -0.53 20.47
C VAL A 146 -15.62 -0.42 18.95
N ASN A 147 -14.92 0.53 18.30
CA ASN A 147 -14.96 0.73 16.85
C ASN A 147 -13.64 0.31 16.17
N GLU A 148 -12.87 -0.52 16.81
CA GLU A 148 -11.62 -1.03 16.28
C GLU A 148 -11.75 -2.52 15.99
N SER A 149 -11.15 -2.97 14.90
CA SER A 149 -11.05 -4.39 14.58
C SER A 149 -9.69 -4.72 13.98
N LEU A 150 -9.32 -5.97 14.12
CA LEU A 150 -8.07 -6.49 13.64
C LEU A 150 -8.23 -7.94 13.18
N THR A 151 -7.73 -8.26 12.00
CA THR A 151 -7.78 -9.61 11.44
C THR A 151 -6.48 -9.94 10.73
N ILE A 152 -5.86 -11.07 11.04
CA ILE A 152 -4.74 -11.60 10.26
C ILE A 152 -5.33 -12.33 9.04
N LEU A 153 -5.08 -11.78 7.85
CA LEU A 153 -5.57 -12.33 6.58
C LEU A 153 -4.66 -13.43 6.04
N ALA A 154 -3.34 -13.30 6.27
CA ALA A 154 -2.35 -14.27 5.81
C ALA A 154 -1.07 -14.16 6.62
N GLN A 155 -0.30 -15.25 6.63
CA GLN A 155 1.04 -15.29 7.19
C GLN A 155 2.00 -16.03 6.27
N GLN A 156 3.24 -15.55 6.19
CA GLN A 156 4.29 -16.10 5.34
C GLN A 156 5.66 -15.94 5.99
N TRP A 157 6.55 -16.91 5.78
CA TRP A 157 7.95 -16.77 6.15
C TRP A 157 8.76 -16.11 5.04
N HIS A 158 9.71 -15.26 5.43
CA HIS A 158 10.60 -14.59 4.48
C HIS A 158 11.98 -14.37 5.09
N ASN A 159 12.99 -14.30 4.22
CA ASN A 159 14.39 -14.13 4.62
C ASN A 159 14.79 -12.67 4.89
N LYS A 160 13.91 -11.69 4.64
CA LYS A 160 14.19 -10.27 4.82
C LYS A 160 13.14 -9.59 5.68
N LYS A 161 13.57 -8.55 6.40
CA LYS A 161 12.70 -7.63 7.11
C LYS A 161 11.97 -6.72 6.13
N LEU A 162 10.71 -6.42 6.43
CA LEU A 162 9.96 -5.37 5.74
C LEU A 162 10.47 -3.98 6.16
N ASN A 163 10.92 -3.20 5.21
CA ASN A 163 11.43 -1.86 5.44
C ASN A 163 10.45 -0.77 4.98
N ARG A 164 10.67 0.46 5.43
CA ARG A 164 9.93 1.62 4.95
C ARG A 164 10.09 1.79 3.44
N GLY A 165 8.97 2.10 2.76
CA GLY A 165 8.97 2.34 1.31
C GLY A 165 9.01 1.09 0.43
N THR A 166 8.90 -0.12 1.00
CA THR A 166 8.92 -1.37 0.22
C THR A 166 7.67 -1.58 -0.63
N HIS A 167 6.51 -1.05 -0.20
CA HIS A 167 5.27 -1.22 -0.96
C HIS A 167 5.34 -0.47 -2.30
N ARG A 168 4.74 -1.08 -3.32
CA ARG A 168 4.69 -0.51 -4.67
C ARG A 168 3.64 0.58 -4.78
N ALA A 169 2.47 0.35 -4.19
CA ALA A 169 1.32 1.22 -4.29
C ALA A 169 0.34 1.00 -3.13
N ASN A 170 -0.66 1.87 -3.07
CA ASN A 170 -1.86 1.66 -2.28
C ASN A 170 -3.06 1.73 -3.22
N GLN A 171 -3.94 0.75 -3.12
CA GLN A 171 -5.24 0.78 -3.76
C GLN A 171 -6.22 1.48 -2.82
N PHE A 172 -6.96 2.43 -3.34
CA PHE A 172 -8.00 3.13 -2.60
C PHE A 172 -9.38 2.74 -3.12
N ILE A 173 -10.31 2.46 -2.19
CA ILE A 173 -11.73 2.32 -2.46
C ILE A 173 -12.43 3.35 -1.59
N ILE A 174 -13.07 4.32 -2.24
CA ILE A 174 -13.67 5.46 -1.56
C ILE A 174 -15.18 5.45 -1.82
N THR A 175 -15.96 5.39 -0.73
CA THR A 175 -17.41 5.50 -0.79
C THR A 175 -17.80 6.94 -0.52
N LEU A 176 -18.49 7.55 -1.46
CA LEU A 176 -19.11 8.86 -1.30
C LEU A 176 -20.58 8.67 -0.97
N ARG A 177 -21.07 9.43 0.02
CA ARG A 177 -22.48 9.40 0.48
C ARG A 177 -23.15 10.74 0.23
N ASP A 178 -24.48 10.77 0.31
CA ASP A 178 -25.29 11.98 0.19
C ASP A 178 -24.92 12.80 -1.05
N ILE A 179 -24.77 12.11 -2.17
CA ILE A 179 -24.31 12.68 -3.42
C ILE A 179 -25.37 13.61 -3.99
N GLN A 180 -24.98 14.84 -4.28
CA GLN A 180 -25.76 15.81 -5.05
C GLN A 180 -25.05 16.02 -6.39
N PHE A 181 -25.77 15.77 -7.48
CA PHE A 181 -25.28 16.04 -8.82
C PHE A 181 -25.43 17.52 -9.14
N ALA A 182 -24.51 18.08 -9.93
CA ALA A 182 -24.73 19.39 -10.52
C ALA A 182 -25.91 19.29 -11.51
N ASP A 183 -26.78 20.30 -11.52
CA ASP A 183 -27.79 20.41 -12.54
C ASP A 183 -27.08 20.50 -13.88
N LEU A 184 -27.23 19.49 -14.72
CA LEU A 184 -26.82 19.55 -16.10
C LEU A 184 -27.78 20.53 -16.75
N GLU A 185 -27.33 21.77 -16.99
CA GLU A 185 -28.07 22.69 -17.83
C GLU A 185 -28.29 22.01 -19.20
N ALA A 186 -29.57 21.84 -19.57
CA ALA A 186 -29.97 21.20 -20.79
C ALA A 186 -29.67 22.06 -22.02
#